data_aa04cf7c8038c5d3f7a0c1801ec24915
#
_entry.id   aa04cf7c8038c5d3f7a0c1801ec24915
#
_cell.length_a   1.000
_cell.length_b   1.000
_cell.length_c   1.000
_cell.angle_alpha   90.00
_cell.angle_beta   90.00
_cell.angle_gamma   90.00
#
_symmetry.space_group_name_H-M   'P 1'
#
loop_
_entity.id
_entity.type
_entity.pdbx_description
1 polymer ?
#
loop_
_entity_poly.entity_id
_entity_poly.type
_entity_poly.pdbx_seq_one_letter_code
_entity_poly.pdbx_strand_id
1 'polypeptide(L)'
;YLRKWLLFQYTDKVVSWTLLAVYLGTNMLYYTFHEGNMSHIYNFCFASVLLYITQTWHTKPTLYKAILLGIMGGMLTLIRPINILMALVFLLYNVVDRRTATQKLNMLWQYKHHLLAAVVAAFIIGFPQLLYWKHVTGQWLFYSYTNERFFFTHPRLLEGFFSYRKGWLLYTPIM
;
A
#
# COMPACT_ATOMS: atom_id res chain seq x y z
N TYR A 1 5.59 10.76 -6.94
CA TYR A 1 5.13 10.91 -5.54
C TYR A 1 6.17 10.36 -4.57
N LEU A 2 6.73 9.17 -4.79
CA LEU A 2 7.76 8.60 -3.92
C LEU A 2 8.95 9.56 -3.72
N ARG A 3 9.49 10.16 -4.83
CA ARG A 3 10.51 11.19 -4.73
C ARG A 3 10.10 12.36 -3.83
N LYS A 4 8.90 12.89 -4.02
CA LYS A 4 8.39 14.00 -3.21
C LYS A 4 8.28 13.62 -1.73
N TRP A 5 7.89 12.38 -1.44
CA TRP A 5 7.81 11.87 -0.07
C TRP A 5 9.19 11.70 0.57
N LEU A 6 10.16 11.13 -0.16
CA LEU A 6 11.52 10.96 0.34
C LEU A 6 12.24 12.30 0.59
N LEU A 7 11.99 13.32 -0.24
CA LEU A 7 12.58 14.66 -0.07
C LEU A 7 12.16 15.38 1.22
N PHE A 8 11.16 14.90 1.94
CA PHE A 8 10.85 15.43 3.28
C PHE A 8 11.91 15.05 4.33
N GLN A 9 12.68 14.00 4.09
CA GLN A 9 13.62 13.45 5.08
C GLN A 9 15.05 13.39 4.57
N TYR A 10 15.27 13.34 3.26
CA TYR A 10 16.58 13.08 2.64
C TYR A 10 16.92 14.13 1.60
N THR A 11 18.22 14.30 1.35
CA THR A 11 18.74 15.19 0.30
C THR A 11 18.42 14.63 -1.09
N ASP A 12 18.33 15.52 -2.08
CA ASP A 12 18.00 15.15 -3.45
C ASP A 12 18.97 14.13 -4.06
N LYS A 13 20.25 14.23 -3.73
CA LYS A 13 21.27 13.26 -4.17
C LYS A 13 20.98 11.85 -3.66
N VAL A 14 20.67 11.70 -2.36
CA VAL A 14 20.31 10.41 -1.75
C VAL A 14 19.02 9.87 -2.37
N VAL A 15 18.00 10.70 -2.50
CA VAL A 15 16.72 10.31 -3.10
C VAL A 15 16.90 9.83 -4.53
N SER A 16 17.70 10.52 -5.34
CA SER A 16 17.94 10.14 -6.74
C SER A 16 18.61 8.78 -6.86
N TRP A 17 19.66 8.53 -6.06
CA TRP A 17 20.33 7.22 -6.03
C TRP A 17 19.41 6.10 -5.52
N THR A 18 18.61 6.39 -4.48
CA THR A 18 17.63 5.41 -3.95
C THR A 18 16.60 5.04 -5.01
N LEU A 19 16.05 6.01 -5.73
CA LEU A 19 15.07 5.74 -6.77
C LEU A 19 15.67 4.96 -7.94
N LEU A 20 16.89 5.29 -8.32
CA LEU A 20 17.62 4.55 -9.36
C LEU A 20 17.86 3.10 -8.93
N ALA A 21 18.32 2.90 -7.68
CA ALA A 21 18.54 1.57 -7.12
C ALA A 21 17.23 0.75 -7.04
N VAL A 22 16.14 1.35 -6.58
CA VAL A 22 14.82 0.69 -6.54
C VAL A 22 14.36 0.32 -7.94
N TYR A 23 14.49 1.21 -8.91
CA TYR A 23 13.99 0.96 -10.26
C TYR A 23 14.82 -0.09 -11.01
N LEU A 24 16.15 0.01 -10.96
CA LEU A 24 17.06 -0.88 -11.69
C LEU A 24 17.42 -2.15 -10.92
N GLY A 25 17.46 -2.07 -9.58
CA GLY A 25 17.92 -3.17 -8.72
C GLY A 25 16.81 -4.05 -8.16
N THR A 26 15.57 -3.77 -8.51
CA THR A 26 14.42 -4.61 -8.12
C THR A 26 13.65 -5.06 -9.36
N ASN A 27 12.64 -5.90 -9.14
CA ASN A 27 11.76 -6.36 -10.21
C ASN A 27 10.90 -5.24 -10.86
N MET A 28 11.04 -3.98 -10.44
CA MET A 28 10.28 -2.86 -11.00
C MET A 28 10.53 -2.68 -12.50
N LEU A 29 11.81 -2.77 -12.93
CA LEU A 29 12.16 -2.68 -14.34
C LEU A 29 11.49 -3.80 -15.16
N TYR A 30 11.59 -5.03 -14.66
CA TYR A 30 10.99 -6.21 -15.31
C TYR A 30 9.47 -6.06 -15.46
N TYR A 31 8.78 -5.72 -14.37
CA TYR A 31 7.32 -5.53 -14.42
C TYR A 31 6.89 -4.35 -15.29
N THR A 32 7.75 -3.33 -15.44
CA THR A 32 7.42 -2.18 -16.30
C THR A 32 7.44 -2.56 -17.78
N PHE A 33 8.42 -3.37 -18.23
CA PHE A 33 8.64 -3.66 -19.64
C PHE A 33 8.03 -4.99 -20.12
N HIS A 34 8.06 -6.03 -19.28
CA HIS A 34 7.67 -7.38 -19.68
C HIS A 34 6.29 -7.80 -19.16
N GLU A 35 5.91 -7.35 -17.97
CA GLU A 35 4.66 -7.77 -17.33
C GLU A 35 3.83 -6.57 -16.86
N GLY A 36 3.67 -5.54 -17.70
CA GLY A 36 2.93 -4.32 -17.40
C GLY A 36 1.46 -4.53 -17.00
N ASN A 37 0.89 -5.70 -17.30
CA ASN A 37 -0.46 -6.08 -16.87
C ASN A 37 -0.51 -6.60 -15.42
N MET A 38 0.64 -6.86 -14.79
CA MET A 38 0.69 -7.31 -13.40
C MET A 38 0.37 -6.18 -12.43
N SER A 39 -0.28 -6.53 -11.35
CA SER A 39 -0.74 -5.59 -10.32
C SER A 39 0.37 -4.84 -9.56
N HIS A 40 1.62 -5.28 -9.68
CA HIS A 40 2.75 -4.79 -8.88
C HIS A 40 3.07 -3.31 -9.10
N ILE A 41 3.06 -2.84 -10.36
CA ILE A 41 3.37 -1.45 -10.71
C ILE A 41 2.27 -0.51 -10.21
N TYR A 42 1.01 -0.90 -10.42
CA TYR A 42 -0.13 -0.13 -9.94
C TYR A 42 -0.13 -0.04 -8.41
N ASN A 43 0.20 -1.16 -7.74
CA ASN A 43 0.33 -1.21 -6.30
C ASN A 43 1.42 -0.25 -5.79
N PHE A 44 2.60 -0.27 -6.40
CA PHE A 44 3.70 0.64 -6.09
C PHE A 44 3.32 2.11 -6.31
N CYS A 45 2.63 2.42 -7.41
CA CYS A 45 2.15 3.76 -7.71
C CYS A 45 1.20 4.27 -6.63
N PHE A 46 0.12 3.54 -6.34
CA PHE A 46 -0.88 3.96 -5.35
C PHE A 46 -0.30 4.00 -3.93
N ALA A 47 0.58 3.06 -3.56
CA ALA A 47 1.29 3.10 -2.29
C ALA A 47 2.17 4.34 -2.16
N SER A 48 2.91 4.71 -3.21
CA SER A 48 3.74 5.92 -3.23
C SER A 48 2.92 7.20 -3.05
N VAL A 49 1.73 7.25 -3.67
CA VAL A 49 0.80 8.38 -3.52
C VAL A 49 0.23 8.40 -2.11
N LEU A 50 -0.17 7.25 -1.56
CA LEU A 50 -0.70 7.12 -0.20
C LEU A 50 0.31 7.61 0.84
N LEU A 51 1.59 7.21 0.73
CA LEU A 51 2.67 7.67 1.61
C LEU A 51 2.81 9.20 1.59
N TYR A 52 2.85 9.79 0.39
CA TYR A 52 2.96 11.23 0.22
C TYR A 52 1.76 11.98 0.81
N ILE A 53 0.54 11.50 0.55
CA ILE A 53 -0.67 12.14 1.08
C ILE A 53 -0.75 11.97 2.59
N THR A 54 -0.35 10.81 3.13
CA THR A 54 -0.28 10.57 4.58
C THR A 54 0.56 11.63 5.26
N GLN A 55 1.77 11.86 4.79
CA GLN A 55 2.66 12.88 5.38
C GLN A 55 2.09 14.28 5.24
N THR A 56 1.62 14.65 4.06
CA THR A 56 1.08 16.01 3.82
C THR A 56 -0.23 16.27 4.57
N TRP A 57 -1.04 15.24 4.83
CA TRP A 57 -2.23 15.36 5.67
C TRP A 57 -1.85 15.59 7.13
N HIS A 58 -0.83 14.89 7.66
CA HIS A 58 -0.37 15.08 9.03
C HIS A 58 0.27 16.47 9.26
N THR A 59 0.88 17.03 8.24
CA THR A 59 1.43 18.41 8.31
C THR A 59 0.32 19.46 8.27
N LYS A 60 -0.65 19.29 7.36
CA LYS A 60 -1.79 20.21 7.19
C LYS A 60 -3.04 19.39 6.84
N PRO A 61 -3.85 19.00 7.84
CA PRO A 61 -5.06 18.23 7.62
C PRO A 61 -6.08 18.99 6.78
N THR A 62 -6.51 18.40 5.67
CA THR A 62 -7.60 18.91 4.84
C THR A 62 -8.51 17.77 4.43
N LEU A 63 -9.81 18.05 4.27
CA LEU A 63 -10.81 17.08 3.86
C LEU A 63 -10.48 16.45 2.50
N TYR A 64 -10.01 17.26 1.55
CA TYR A 64 -9.59 16.79 0.23
C TYR A 64 -8.51 15.69 0.31
N LYS A 65 -7.47 15.90 1.13
CA LYS A 65 -6.43 14.89 1.32
C LYS A 65 -6.96 13.61 1.99
N ALA A 66 -7.92 13.74 2.91
CA ALA A 66 -8.55 12.59 3.52
C ALA A 66 -9.36 11.77 2.50
N ILE A 67 -10.11 12.43 1.62
CA ILE A 67 -10.81 11.77 0.51
C ILE A 67 -9.81 11.06 -0.40
N LEU A 68 -8.71 11.71 -0.78
CA LEU A 68 -7.66 11.09 -1.58
C LEU A 68 -7.01 9.87 -0.89
N LEU A 69 -6.80 9.93 0.44
CA LEU A 69 -6.33 8.76 1.21
C LEU A 69 -7.31 7.60 1.11
N GLY A 70 -8.61 7.89 1.22
CA GLY A 70 -9.66 6.89 1.05
C GLY A 70 -9.66 6.28 -0.35
N ILE A 71 -9.56 7.11 -1.39
CA ILE A 71 -9.47 6.65 -2.79
C ILE A 71 -8.24 5.74 -2.98
N MET A 72 -7.05 6.19 -2.54
CA MET A 72 -5.83 5.39 -2.68
C MET A 72 -5.89 4.09 -1.89
N GLY A 73 -6.41 4.11 -0.65
CA GLY A 73 -6.62 2.91 0.16
C GLY A 73 -7.63 1.94 -0.49
N GLY A 74 -8.71 2.46 -1.03
CA GLY A 74 -9.70 1.68 -1.79
C GLY A 74 -9.10 1.02 -3.02
N MET A 75 -8.35 1.77 -3.84
CA MET A 75 -7.66 1.24 -5.04
C MET A 75 -6.63 0.16 -4.68
N LEU A 76 -5.84 0.39 -3.63
CA LEU A 76 -4.88 -0.61 -3.14
C LEU A 76 -5.58 -1.90 -2.70
N THR A 77 -6.70 -1.78 -1.96
CA THR A 77 -7.49 -2.93 -1.50
C THR A 77 -8.15 -3.68 -2.66
N LEU A 78 -8.60 -2.99 -3.71
CA LEU A 78 -9.11 -3.60 -4.95
C LEU A 78 -8.04 -4.41 -5.68
N ILE A 79 -6.80 -3.90 -5.74
CA ILE A 79 -5.70 -4.63 -6.37
C ILE A 79 -5.42 -5.93 -5.62
N ARG A 80 -5.31 -5.86 -4.30
CA ARG A 80 -5.14 -7.02 -3.41
C ARG A 80 -5.79 -6.73 -2.06
N PRO A 81 -6.73 -7.57 -1.59
CA PRO A 81 -7.42 -7.36 -0.31
C PRO A 81 -6.47 -7.17 0.88
N ILE A 82 -5.31 -7.84 0.88
CA ILE A 82 -4.30 -7.71 1.93
C ILE A 82 -3.74 -6.28 2.05
N ASN A 83 -3.83 -5.47 1.00
CA ASN A 83 -3.34 -4.09 1.02
C ASN A 83 -4.17 -3.16 1.92
N ILE A 84 -5.29 -3.62 2.46
CA ILE A 84 -6.01 -2.89 3.52
C ILE A 84 -5.08 -2.59 4.70
N LEU A 85 -4.05 -3.42 4.92
CA LEU A 85 -3.02 -3.20 5.93
C LEU A 85 -2.21 -1.91 5.69
N MET A 86 -2.21 -1.35 4.47
CA MET A 86 -1.59 -0.05 4.20
C MET A 86 -2.29 1.10 4.96
N ALA A 87 -3.51 0.91 5.43
CA ALA A 87 -4.16 1.85 6.34
C ALA A 87 -3.38 2.02 7.66
N LEU A 88 -2.65 0.99 8.11
CA LEU A 88 -1.79 1.06 9.30
C LEU A 88 -0.67 2.09 9.13
N VAL A 89 -0.17 2.31 7.92
CA VAL A 89 0.83 3.35 7.64
C VAL A 89 0.29 4.73 8.02
N PHE A 90 -0.97 5.03 7.68
CA PHE A 90 -1.63 6.26 8.07
C PHE A 90 -1.92 6.31 9.57
N LEU A 91 -2.46 5.22 10.13
CA LEU A 91 -2.87 5.16 11.54
C LEU A 91 -1.67 5.25 12.49
N LEU A 92 -0.55 4.60 12.14
CA LEU A 92 0.66 4.54 12.97
C LEU A 92 1.70 5.59 12.61
N TYR A 93 1.40 6.46 11.65
CA TYR A 93 2.33 7.51 11.24
C TYR A 93 2.74 8.40 12.41
N ASN A 94 4.07 8.55 12.64
CA ASN A 94 4.67 9.26 13.78
C ASN A 94 4.33 8.70 15.16
N VAL A 95 3.92 7.45 15.28
CA VAL A 95 3.73 6.77 16.55
C VAL A 95 5.00 6.02 16.91
N VAL A 96 5.73 6.49 17.94
CA VAL A 96 7.00 5.89 18.41
C VAL A 96 6.86 5.37 19.85
N ASP A 97 6.06 6.04 20.67
CA ASP A 97 5.87 5.75 22.06
C ASP A 97 4.40 5.94 22.51
N ARG A 98 4.11 5.66 23.79
CA ARG A 98 2.75 5.81 24.35
C ARG A 98 2.25 7.25 24.27
N ARG A 99 3.13 8.22 24.44
CA ARG A 99 2.78 9.66 24.39
C ARG A 99 2.35 10.05 22.99
N THR A 100 3.15 9.70 21.99
CA THR A 100 2.82 9.95 20.57
C THR A 100 1.59 9.19 20.13
N ALA A 101 1.35 7.97 20.65
CA ALA A 101 0.13 7.22 20.41
C ALA A 101 -1.12 7.96 20.94
N THR A 102 -1.08 8.50 22.16
CA THR A 102 -2.18 9.28 22.73
C THR A 102 -2.42 10.56 21.94
N GLN A 103 -1.35 11.27 21.57
CA GLN A 103 -1.47 12.46 20.71
C GLN A 103 -2.09 12.13 19.37
N LYS A 104 -1.72 11.01 18.78
CA LYS A 104 -2.28 10.51 17.54
C LYS A 104 -3.77 10.22 17.65
N LEU A 105 -4.20 9.53 18.70
CA LEU A 105 -5.62 9.24 18.95
C LEU A 105 -6.44 10.52 19.10
N ASN A 106 -5.93 11.50 19.85
CA ASN A 106 -6.59 12.80 20.00
C ASN A 106 -6.72 13.54 18.66
N MET A 107 -5.66 13.52 17.84
CA MET A 107 -5.69 14.09 16.50
C MET A 107 -6.72 13.40 15.61
N LEU A 108 -6.75 12.07 15.59
CA LEU A 108 -7.72 11.31 14.82
C LEU A 108 -9.15 11.61 15.27
N TRP A 109 -9.38 11.75 16.57
CA TRP A 109 -10.68 12.12 17.12
C TRP A 109 -11.09 13.54 16.72
N GLN A 110 -10.16 14.50 16.78
CA GLN A 110 -10.40 15.88 16.34
C GLN A 110 -10.81 15.93 14.86
N TYR A 111 -10.18 15.11 14.00
CA TYR A 111 -10.45 15.03 12.55
C TYR A 111 -11.32 13.83 12.15
N LYS A 112 -12.21 13.36 13.05
CA LYS A 112 -13.07 12.18 12.79
C LYS A 112 -13.90 12.27 11.51
N HIS A 113 -14.34 13.47 11.13
CA HIS A 113 -15.06 13.69 9.87
C HIS A 113 -14.16 13.49 8.63
N HIS A 114 -12.84 13.75 8.72
CA HIS A 114 -11.88 13.41 7.67
C HIS A 114 -11.74 11.89 7.54
N LEU A 115 -11.69 11.18 8.69
CA LEU A 115 -11.62 9.71 8.69
C LEU A 115 -12.89 9.10 8.09
N LEU A 116 -14.05 9.61 8.46
CA LEU A 116 -15.31 9.18 7.89
C LEU A 116 -15.33 9.39 6.37
N ALA A 117 -14.90 10.56 5.90
CA ALA A 117 -14.82 10.85 4.47
C ALA A 117 -13.85 9.90 3.75
N ALA A 118 -12.71 9.57 4.36
CA ALA A 118 -11.76 8.61 3.80
C ALA A 118 -12.38 7.20 3.71
N VAL A 119 -13.06 6.74 4.75
CA VAL A 119 -13.76 5.43 4.76
C VAL A 119 -14.86 5.38 3.71
N VAL A 120 -15.69 6.43 3.61
CA VAL A 120 -16.74 6.52 2.59
C VAL A 120 -16.14 6.51 1.19
N ALA A 121 -15.08 7.28 0.94
CA ALA A 121 -14.39 7.28 -0.35
C ALA A 121 -13.82 5.91 -0.70
N ALA A 122 -13.18 5.22 0.25
CA ALA A 122 -12.67 3.86 0.05
C ALA A 122 -13.80 2.87 -0.26
N PHE A 123 -14.92 2.98 0.45
CA PHE A 123 -16.10 2.14 0.22
C PHE A 123 -16.69 2.38 -1.18
N ILE A 124 -16.83 3.64 -1.62
CA ILE A 124 -17.33 3.96 -2.96
C ILE A 124 -16.46 3.33 -4.04
N ILE A 125 -15.12 3.35 -3.86
CA ILE A 125 -14.18 2.71 -4.78
C ILE A 125 -14.31 1.18 -4.77
N GLY A 126 -14.48 0.55 -3.60
CA GLY A 126 -14.61 -0.90 -3.45
C GLY A 126 -15.99 -1.45 -3.80
N PHE A 127 -17.03 -0.64 -3.73
CA PHE A 127 -18.42 -1.07 -3.87
C PHE A 127 -18.73 -1.75 -5.23
N PRO A 128 -18.25 -1.27 -6.39
CA PRO A 128 -18.45 -1.96 -7.66
C PRO A 128 -17.96 -3.41 -7.67
N GLN A 129 -16.85 -3.69 -6.97
CA GLN A 129 -16.32 -5.06 -6.85
C GLN A 129 -17.26 -5.95 -6.03
N LEU A 130 -17.85 -5.42 -4.95
CA LEU A 130 -18.84 -6.16 -4.14
C LEU A 130 -20.10 -6.47 -4.97
N LEU A 131 -20.58 -5.52 -5.75
CA LEU A 131 -21.70 -5.72 -6.67
C LEU A 131 -21.38 -6.77 -7.72
N TYR A 132 -20.20 -6.73 -8.30
CA TYR A 132 -19.74 -7.73 -9.27
C TYR A 132 -19.75 -9.14 -8.66
N TRP A 133 -19.15 -9.33 -7.49
CA TRP A 133 -19.17 -10.61 -6.78
C TRP A 133 -20.60 -11.07 -6.49
N LYS A 134 -21.45 -10.18 -5.99
CA LYS A 134 -22.86 -10.50 -5.72
C LYS A 134 -23.59 -10.96 -6.97
N HIS A 135 -23.35 -10.31 -8.09
CA HIS A 135 -24.00 -10.66 -9.37
C HIS A 135 -23.49 -11.99 -9.92
N VAL A 136 -22.18 -12.23 -9.90
CA VAL A 136 -21.54 -13.40 -10.53
C VAL A 136 -21.61 -14.66 -9.66
N THR A 137 -21.41 -14.51 -8.34
CA THR A 137 -21.27 -15.65 -7.41
C THR A 137 -22.44 -15.80 -6.44
N GLY A 138 -23.36 -14.83 -6.41
CA GLY A 138 -24.42 -14.78 -5.42
C GLY A 138 -23.97 -14.34 -4.01
N GLN A 139 -22.66 -14.14 -3.77
CA GLN A 139 -22.08 -13.77 -2.50
C GLN A 139 -21.51 -12.36 -2.54
N TRP A 140 -21.63 -11.60 -1.44
CA TRP A 140 -21.04 -10.25 -1.32
C TRP A 140 -19.51 -10.27 -1.21
N LEU A 141 -18.96 -11.31 -0.59
CA LEU A 141 -17.53 -11.53 -0.48
C LEU A 141 -17.19 -12.87 -1.08
N PHE A 142 -16.30 -12.88 -2.05
CA PHE A 142 -15.86 -14.09 -2.74
C PHE A 142 -14.33 -14.22 -2.60
N TYR A 143 -13.90 -15.37 -2.08
CA TYR A 143 -12.48 -15.68 -1.96
C TYR A 143 -11.98 -16.35 -3.24
N SER A 144 -11.27 -15.58 -4.06
CA SER A 144 -10.80 -16.04 -5.39
C SER A 144 -9.60 -17.00 -5.35
N TYR A 145 -8.95 -17.15 -4.19
CA TYR A 145 -7.79 -18.05 -4.01
C TYR A 145 -8.21 -19.40 -3.42
N THR A 146 -9.17 -20.06 -4.01
CA THR A 146 -9.90 -21.21 -3.46
C THR A 146 -9.02 -22.31 -2.84
N ASN A 147 -7.83 -22.59 -3.41
CA ASN A 147 -6.92 -23.66 -2.97
C ASN A 147 -5.58 -23.15 -2.41
N GLU A 148 -5.34 -21.84 -2.39
CA GLU A 148 -4.11 -21.29 -1.85
C GLU A 148 -4.21 -21.10 -0.35
N ARG A 149 -3.27 -21.69 0.41
CA ARG A 149 -3.21 -21.61 1.88
C ARG A 149 -1.80 -21.23 2.33
N PHE A 150 -1.72 -20.55 3.45
CA PHE A 150 -0.45 -20.29 4.12
C PHE A 150 -0.07 -21.52 4.98
N PHE A 151 1.09 -22.09 4.71
CA PHE A 151 1.64 -23.20 5.48
C PHE A 151 2.61 -22.67 6.56
N PHE A 152 2.07 -22.05 7.60
CA PHE A 152 2.88 -21.44 8.66
C PHE A 152 3.73 -22.44 9.45
N THR A 153 3.32 -23.71 9.52
CA THR A 153 4.04 -24.78 10.23
C THR A 153 5.21 -25.37 9.43
N HIS A 154 5.19 -25.24 8.10
CA HIS A 154 6.21 -25.75 7.19
C HIS A 154 6.53 -24.70 6.11
N PRO A 155 7.07 -23.54 6.51
CA PRO A 155 7.37 -22.47 5.55
C PRO A 155 8.54 -22.90 4.67
N ARG A 156 8.38 -22.78 3.36
CA ARG A 156 9.43 -23.06 2.37
C ARG A 156 10.38 -21.87 2.22
N LEU A 157 11.08 -21.52 3.30
CA LEU A 157 11.92 -20.32 3.36
C LEU A 157 13.08 -20.40 2.37
N LEU A 158 13.79 -21.54 2.31
CA LEU A 158 14.93 -21.71 1.39
C LEU A 158 14.50 -21.57 -0.07
N GLU A 159 13.36 -22.15 -0.44
CA GLU A 159 12.82 -22.01 -1.78
C GLU A 159 12.40 -20.55 -2.06
N GLY A 160 11.82 -19.85 -1.09
CA GLY A 160 11.45 -18.44 -1.20
C GLY A 160 12.64 -17.53 -1.42
N PHE A 161 13.80 -17.82 -0.80
CA PHE A 161 15.00 -17.00 -0.94
C PHE A 161 15.86 -17.36 -2.15
N PHE A 162 16.05 -18.65 -2.43
CA PHE A 162 17.07 -19.15 -3.37
C PHE A 162 16.51 -19.93 -4.54
N SER A 163 15.18 -20.06 -4.71
CA SER A 163 14.62 -20.79 -5.84
C SER A 163 14.97 -20.14 -7.17
N TYR A 164 15.41 -20.96 -8.13
CA TYR A 164 15.66 -20.54 -9.51
C TYR A 164 14.41 -19.94 -10.20
N ARG A 165 13.21 -20.37 -9.82
CA ARG A 165 11.97 -19.88 -10.45
C ARG A 165 11.59 -18.46 -10.02
N LYS A 166 11.64 -18.14 -8.72
CA LYS A 166 11.23 -16.83 -8.15
C LYS A 166 11.92 -16.55 -6.80
N GLY A 167 13.16 -17.02 -6.60
CA GLY A 167 13.89 -16.77 -5.36
C GLY A 167 14.19 -15.29 -5.17
N TRP A 168 13.82 -14.76 -4.03
CA TRP A 168 13.91 -13.32 -3.77
C TRP A 168 15.32 -12.77 -3.97
N LEU A 169 16.34 -13.40 -3.39
CA LEU A 169 17.72 -12.92 -3.49
C LEU A 169 18.33 -13.05 -4.89
N LEU A 170 17.82 -13.99 -5.72
CA LEU A 170 18.31 -14.14 -7.09
C LEU A 170 17.78 -13.05 -8.04
N TYR A 171 16.57 -12.57 -7.79
CA TYR A 171 15.90 -11.60 -8.67
C TYR A 171 15.86 -10.17 -8.13
N THR A 172 16.20 -9.99 -6.84
CA THR A 172 16.28 -8.67 -6.20
C THR A 172 17.58 -8.53 -5.40
N PRO A 173 18.75 -8.51 -6.08
CA PRO A 173 20.05 -8.58 -5.41
C PRO A 173 20.40 -7.35 -4.55
N ILE A 174 19.63 -6.27 -4.64
CA ILE A 174 19.87 -5.02 -3.87
C ILE A 174 19.11 -5.00 -2.54
N MET A 175 18.22 -5.96 -2.28
CA MET A 175 17.47 -6.03 -1.01
C MET A 175 18.05 -7.05 -0.06
#